data_2d36abb336bfa881df724711dce76fbb
#
_entry.id   2d36abb336bfa881df724711dce76fbb
#
_cell.length_a   1.000
_cell.length_b   1.000
_cell.length_c   1.000
_cell.angle_alpha   90.00
_cell.angle_beta   90.00
_cell.angle_gamma   90.00
#
_symmetry.space_group_name_H-M   'P 1'
#
loop_
_entity.id
_entity.type
_entity.pdbx_description
1 polymer ?
#
loop_
_entity_poly.entity_id
_entity_poly.type
_entity_poly.pdbx_seq_one_letter_code
_entity_poly.pdbx_strand_id
1 'polypeptide(L)'
;MRRSPALPFDLSGIHLQPGQGLARQLYQALRERILDGRLAGGTRLPASRELAALLGISRNTVTRALDQLYAEGYVNGRVGDGTYVAELPRHRRAPVAAVAPAAASPAMQLLHHHLAMPAAGAPRAFRIGVPAFDQFPFATWSRLQARFWRKPSLARLGYGDPAGDLQLRELIAAYLRNSRGLTCEAQQVLITCGSQQAISLCAQLLTQPGERVAIENPGYRAAGHAFAVAGAQLCGVTVDGDGLDVDALQRLNDCRLAYVTPAHQYPTGVTLSLPRRLALLEWAKRVNGWIIEDDYDGEYRYSGTPLAPLAALDEQQRVIYIGTFGKLAFPALRLGYLVLPPALAESFARRQALEIRHSEVGTQAVMAEFIAAGHFQRHVRRMRQAARSRRDALIKAWPQAIPGCSPLPTVEAGLHLSIRVESLARERELIGAARAAGIEMNPLSDYWLPDNETAEDARAGLVLGFAAVPEAQIVEAVQTLRRAWKL
;
A
#
# COMPACT_ATOMS: atom_id res chain seq x y z
N MET A 1 67.86 -19.41 -31.37
CA MET A 1 66.43 -19.22 -31.09
C MET A 1 66.11 -19.89 -29.76
N ARG A 2 65.99 -19.09 -28.68
CA ARG A 2 65.56 -19.63 -27.39
C ARG A 2 64.03 -19.71 -27.41
N ARG A 3 63.47 -20.91 -27.36
CA ARG A 3 62.00 -21.12 -27.16
C ARG A 3 61.61 -20.47 -25.87
N SER A 4 60.74 -19.46 -25.91
CA SER A 4 60.07 -18.95 -24.71
C SER A 4 59.33 -20.10 -24.05
N PRO A 5 59.46 -20.30 -22.72
CA PRO A 5 58.69 -21.33 -22.03
C PRO A 5 57.22 -21.06 -22.20
N ALA A 6 56.46 -22.10 -22.55
CA ALA A 6 55.01 -21.99 -22.63
C ALA A 6 54.50 -21.55 -21.23
N LEU A 7 53.76 -20.48 -21.18
CA LEU A 7 53.11 -20.01 -19.94
C LEU A 7 52.14 -21.08 -19.43
N PRO A 8 52.17 -21.43 -18.16
CA PRO A 8 51.38 -22.55 -17.62
C PRO A 8 49.86 -22.25 -17.50
N PHE A 9 49.39 -21.14 -18.09
CA PHE A 9 47.98 -20.79 -18.09
C PHE A 9 47.62 -19.89 -19.29
N ASP A 10 46.36 -20.02 -19.69
CA ASP A 10 45.83 -19.33 -20.88
C ASP A 10 45.35 -17.90 -20.56
N LEU A 11 46.10 -16.91 -21.06
CA LEU A 11 45.67 -15.49 -21.08
C LEU A 11 45.01 -15.10 -22.40
N SER A 12 44.87 -16.02 -23.37
CA SER A 12 44.26 -15.72 -24.64
C SER A 12 42.83 -15.20 -24.46
N GLY A 13 42.50 -14.14 -25.19
CA GLY A 13 41.17 -13.53 -25.10
C GLY A 13 40.93 -12.63 -23.89
N ILE A 14 41.95 -12.23 -23.11
CA ILE A 14 41.80 -11.11 -22.18
C ILE A 14 42.04 -9.80 -22.96
N HIS A 15 40.96 -9.17 -23.37
CA HIS A 15 40.99 -7.84 -24.03
C HIS A 15 40.56 -6.78 -23.02
N LEU A 16 41.49 -5.92 -22.61
CA LEU A 16 41.25 -4.84 -21.68
C LEU A 16 41.06 -3.52 -22.47
N GLN A 17 39.93 -2.87 -22.29
CA GLN A 17 39.62 -1.61 -22.96
C GLN A 17 40.20 -0.42 -22.19
N PRO A 18 41.11 0.38 -22.76
CA PRO A 18 41.63 1.59 -22.11
C PRO A 18 40.48 2.55 -21.77
N GLY A 19 40.59 3.22 -20.60
CA GLY A 19 39.60 4.22 -20.15
C GLY A 19 38.45 3.70 -19.32
N GLN A 20 38.27 2.40 -19.16
CA GLN A 20 37.17 1.82 -18.37
C GLN A 20 37.67 0.87 -17.27
N GLY A 21 38.20 1.41 -16.16
CA GLY A 21 38.46 0.62 -14.96
C GLY A 21 39.23 -0.68 -15.19
N LEU A 22 40.43 -0.65 -15.75
CA LEU A 22 41.26 -1.81 -16.14
C LEU A 22 41.43 -2.86 -15.04
N ALA A 23 41.52 -2.46 -13.78
CA ALA A 23 41.62 -3.39 -12.64
C ALA A 23 40.35 -4.25 -12.52
N ARG A 24 39.18 -3.66 -12.72
CA ARG A 24 37.89 -4.38 -12.67
C ARG A 24 37.75 -5.33 -13.87
N GLN A 25 38.16 -4.91 -15.05
CA GLN A 25 38.13 -5.77 -16.24
C GLN A 25 39.04 -6.99 -16.06
N LEU A 26 40.28 -6.79 -15.56
CA LEU A 26 41.21 -7.87 -15.29
C LEU A 26 40.68 -8.82 -14.21
N TYR A 27 40.14 -8.27 -13.12
CA TYR A 27 39.50 -9.04 -12.07
C TYR A 27 38.37 -9.93 -12.64
N GLN A 28 37.46 -9.35 -13.43
CA GLN A 28 36.35 -10.09 -14.04
C GLN A 28 36.84 -11.21 -14.99
N ALA A 29 37.81 -10.88 -15.83
CA ALA A 29 38.36 -11.83 -16.79
C ALA A 29 39.08 -13.03 -16.10
N LEU A 30 39.79 -12.79 -15.00
CA LEU A 30 40.43 -13.84 -14.22
C LEU A 30 39.41 -14.65 -13.44
N ARG A 31 38.43 -13.97 -12.78
CA ARG A 31 37.36 -14.62 -12.03
C ARG A 31 36.53 -15.56 -12.91
N GLU A 32 36.17 -15.14 -14.13
CA GLU A 32 35.44 -16.01 -15.07
C GLU A 32 36.23 -17.25 -15.44
N ARG A 33 37.55 -17.11 -15.70
CA ARG A 33 38.41 -18.23 -16.04
C ARG A 33 38.61 -19.20 -14.86
N ILE A 34 38.60 -18.70 -13.66
CA ILE A 34 38.65 -19.57 -12.44
C ILE A 34 37.34 -20.34 -12.30
N LEU A 35 36.19 -19.65 -12.49
CA LEU A 35 34.87 -20.28 -12.32
C LEU A 35 34.53 -21.27 -13.42
N ASP A 36 34.97 -21.02 -14.65
CA ASP A 36 34.74 -21.96 -15.77
C ASP A 36 35.79 -23.06 -15.88
N GLY A 37 36.80 -23.00 -15.00
CA GLY A 37 37.84 -24.04 -14.91
C GLY A 37 39.00 -23.89 -15.91
N ARG A 38 39.02 -22.88 -16.75
CA ARG A 38 40.18 -22.55 -17.61
C ARG A 38 41.43 -22.25 -16.80
N LEU A 39 41.28 -21.67 -15.63
CA LEU A 39 42.27 -21.56 -14.60
C LEU A 39 41.94 -22.55 -13.46
N ALA A 40 42.57 -23.71 -13.52
CA ALA A 40 42.31 -24.79 -12.55
C ALA A 40 42.78 -24.42 -11.13
N GLY A 41 42.11 -24.95 -10.10
CA GLY A 41 42.57 -24.86 -8.72
C GLY A 41 44.02 -25.34 -8.58
N GLY A 42 44.79 -24.64 -7.74
CA GLY A 42 46.24 -24.91 -7.57
C GLY A 42 47.14 -24.31 -8.67
N THR A 43 46.58 -23.73 -9.74
CA THR A 43 47.39 -23.06 -10.78
C THR A 43 48.12 -21.85 -10.18
N ARG A 44 49.42 -21.76 -10.36
CA ARG A 44 50.22 -20.60 -9.97
C ARG A 44 50.03 -19.46 -10.96
N LEU A 45 49.62 -18.30 -10.49
CA LEU A 45 49.55 -17.08 -11.28
C LEU A 45 50.95 -16.44 -11.44
N PRO A 46 51.23 -15.76 -12.58
CA PRO A 46 52.47 -14.98 -12.70
C PRO A 46 52.58 -13.91 -11.65
N ALA A 47 53.80 -13.52 -11.34
CA ALA A 47 54.03 -12.37 -10.48
C ALA A 47 53.35 -11.11 -11.04
N SER A 48 52.90 -10.21 -10.16
CA SER A 48 52.17 -8.99 -10.58
C SER A 48 52.97 -8.13 -11.59
N ARG A 49 54.31 -8.15 -11.54
CA ARG A 49 55.17 -7.46 -12.51
C ARG A 49 55.13 -8.14 -13.90
N GLU A 50 55.15 -9.46 -13.90
CA GLU A 50 55.14 -10.26 -15.11
C GLU A 50 53.75 -10.18 -15.79
N LEU A 51 52.68 -10.28 -15.03
CA LEU A 51 51.29 -10.15 -15.51
C LEU A 51 51.03 -8.75 -16.09
N ALA A 52 51.58 -7.72 -15.44
CA ALA A 52 51.51 -6.33 -15.91
C ALA A 52 52.20 -6.15 -17.27
N ALA A 53 53.40 -6.73 -17.41
CA ALA A 53 54.15 -6.69 -18.70
C ALA A 53 53.44 -7.47 -19.82
N LEU A 54 52.88 -8.64 -19.52
CA LEU A 54 52.13 -9.47 -20.46
C LEU A 54 50.87 -8.80 -21.01
N LEU A 55 50.17 -8.05 -20.13
CA LEU A 55 48.91 -7.38 -20.47
C LEU A 55 49.05 -5.92 -20.87
N GLY A 56 50.25 -5.38 -20.86
CA GLY A 56 50.54 -3.97 -21.22
C GLY A 56 49.86 -2.95 -20.30
N ILE A 57 49.69 -3.28 -18.97
CA ILE A 57 49.00 -2.45 -18.02
C ILE A 57 49.92 -2.14 -16.80
N SER A 58 49.50 -1.20 -15.95
CA SER A 58 50.30 -0.86 -14.78
C SER A 58 50.31 -1.99 -13.72
N ARG A 59 51.42 -2.15 -12.99
CA ARG A 59 51.50 -3.10 -11.87
C ARG A 59 50.41 -2.84 -10.81
N ASN A 60 50.11 -1.58 -10.53
CA ASN A 60 49.06 -1.23 -9.57
C ASN A 60 47.69 -1.71 -10.01
N THR A 61 47.42 -1.69 -11.31
CA THR A 61 46.17 -2.23 -11.86
C THR A 61 46.05 -3.74 -11.61
N VAL A 62 47.13 -4.48 -11.84
CA VAL A 62 47.22 -5.92 -11.57
C VAL A 62 47.05 -6.21 -10.08
N THR A 63 47.81 -5.48 -9.24
CA THR A 63 47.76 -5.67 -7.77
C THR A 63 46.32 -5.48 -7.25
N ARG A 64 45.64 -4.41 -7.68
CA ARG A 64 44.23 -4.16 -7.30
C ARG A 64 43.29 -5.31 -7.73
N ALA A 65 43.47 -5.85 -8.91
CA ALA A 65 42.66 -6.97 -9.38
C ALA A 65 42.94 -8.26 -8.57
N LEU A 66 44.20 -8.53 -8.28
CA LEU A 66 44.60 -9.68 -7.46
C LEU A 66 44.19 -9.55 -5.99
N ASP A 67 44.29 -8.35 -5.42
CA ASP A 67 43.83 -8.06 -4.05
C ASP A 67 42.33 -8.33 -3.90
N GLN A 68 41.51 -7.98 -4.90
CA GLN A 68 40.11 -8.29 -4.89
C GLN A 68 39.83 -9.78 -5.04
N LEU A 69 40.54 -10.49 -5.94
CA LEU A 69 40.42 -11.95 -6.06
C LEU A 69 40.84 -12.64 -4.77
N TYR A 70 41.85 -12.11 -4.08
CA TYR A 70 42.31 -12.62 -2.79
C TYR A 70 41.28 -12.38 -1.68
N ALA A 71 40.71 -11.17 -1.61
CA ALA A 71 39.67 -10.83 -0.65
C ALA A 71 38.41 -11.69 -0.81
N GLU A 72 38.09 -12.09 -2.04
CA GLU A 72 36.93 -12.94 -2.36
C GLU A 72 37.28 -14.44 -2.31
N GLY A 73 38.54 -14.81 -2.02
CA GLY A 73 38.96 -16.20 -1.89
C GLY A 73 39.16 -16.98 -3.20
N TYR A 74 39.20 -16.29 -4.35
CA TYR A 74 39.51 -16.92 -5.65
C TYR A 74 40.96 -17.29 -5.80
N VAL A 75 41.83 -16.59 -5.10
CA VAL A 75 43.28 -16.88 -5.08
C VAL A 75 43.82 -16.88 -3.65
N ASN A 76 44.88 -17.65 -3.44
CA ASN A 76 45.58 -17.73 -2.16
C ASN A 76 47.05 -17.38 -2.35
N GLY A 77 47.62 -16.61 -1.42
CA GLY A 77 49.04 -16.30 -1.37
C GLY A 77 49.80 -17.36 -0.54
N ARG A 78 50.95 -17.84 -1.05
CA ARG A 78 51.92 -18.59 -0.27
C ARG A 78 53.15 -17.72 -0.02
N VAL A 79 53.49 -17.56 1.25
CA VAL A 79 54.60 -16.65 1.64
C VAL A 79 55.91 -17.11 0.96
N GLY A 80 56.53 -16.19 0.16
CA GLY A 80 57.76 -16.45 -0.57
C GLY A 80 57.60 -17.26 -1.88
N ASP A 81 56.41 -17.77 -2.20
CA ASP A 81 56.23 -18.71 -3.33
C ASP A 81 55.30 -18.14 -4.44
N GLY A 82 54.34 -17.32 -4.11
CA GLY A 82 53.48 -16.65 -5.12
C GLY A 82 51.99 -16.71 -4.83
N THR A 83 51.19 -16.37 -5.86
CA THR A 83 49.70 -16.38 -5.84
C THR A 83 49.19 -17.61 -6.59
N TYR A 84 48.27 -18.33 -5.98
CA TYR A 84 47.69 -19.55 -6.53
C TYR A 84 46.18 -19.46 -6.60
N VAL A 85 45.58 -20.04 -7.63
CA VAL A 85 44.14 -20.21 -7.76
C VAL A 85 43.65 -21.12 -6.64
N ALA A 86 42.59 -20.69 -5.93
CA ALA A 86 41.99 -21.51 -4.87
C ALA A 86 41.37 -22.78 -5.42
N GLU A 87 41.42 -23.86 -4.64
CA GLU A 87 40.64 -25.08 -4.96
C GLU A 87 39.17 -24.84 -4.66
N LEU A 88 38.44 -24.44 -5.67
CA LEU A 88 36.98 -24.25 -5.56
C LEU A 88 36.26 -25.57 -5.83
N PRO A 89 35.17 -25.88 -5.11
CA PRO A 89 34.29 -26.98 -5.48
C PRO A 89 33.88 -26.78 -6.94
N ARG A 90 34.09 -27.82 -7.78
CA ARG A 90 33.72 -27.75 -9.20
C ARG A 90 32.21 -27.59 -9.31
N HIS A 91 31.72 -26.36 -9.30
CA HIS A 91 30.42 -26.05 -9.86
C HIS A 91 30.55 -26.22 -11.39
N ARG A 92 30.33 -27.44 -11.90
CA ARG A 92 29.94 -27.58 -13.29
C ARG A 92 28.76 -26.62 -13.51
N ARG A 93 29.01 -25.52 -14.18
CA ARG A 93 27.90 -24.82 -14.80
C ARG A 93 27.25 -25.79 -15.77
N ALA A 94 26.27 -26.55 -15.26
CA ALA A 94 25.32 -27.17 -16.16
C ALA A 94 24.77 -26.05 -17.05
N PRO A 95 24.55 -26.27 -18.37
CA PRO A 95 23.80 -25.33 -19.15
C PRO A 95 22.60 -24.95 -18.31
N VAL A 96 22.33 -23.65 -18.19
CA VAL A 96 21.15 -23.16 -17.47
C VAL A 96 19.96 -23.73 -18.24
N ALA A 97 19.62 -24.99 -17.98
CA ALA A 97 18.30 -25.49 -18.29
C ALA A 97 17.38 -24.48 -17.62
N ALA A 98 16.46 -23.92 -18.38
CA ALA A 98 15.49 -23.00 -17.85
C ALA A 98 14.97 -23.62 -16.56
N VAL A 99 15.37 -23.05 -15.41
CA VAL A 99 14.90 -23.52 -14.11
C VAL A 99 13.40 -23.29 -14.18
N ALA A 100 12.63 -24.38 -14.16
CA ALA A 100 11.19 -24.26 -14.10
C ALA A 100 10.88 -23.31 -12.93
N PRO A 101 10.06 -22.29 -13.13
CA PRO A 101 9.76 -21.34 -12.06
C PRO A 101 9.25 -22.15 -10.87
N ALA A 102 9.83 -21.90 -9.69
CA ALA A 102 9.37 -22.55 -8.46
C ALA A 102 7.86 -22.33 -8.35
N ALA A 103 7.12 -23.38 -8.01
CA ALA A 103 5.67 -23.28 -7.86
C ALA A 103 5.35 -22.16 -6.87
N ALA A 104 4.52 -21.20 -7.30
CA ALA A 104 4.10 -20.11 -6.45
C ALA A 104 3.33 -20.66 -5.24
N SER A 105 3.64 -20.17 -4.04
CA SER A 105 2.89 -20.54 -2.84
C SER A 105 1.40 -20.15 -2.99
N PRO A 106 0.47 -20.80 -2.25
CA PRO A 106 -0.94 -20.40 -2.28
C PRO A 106 -1.16 -18.91 -2.00
N ALA A 107 -0.38 -18.32 -1.08
CA ALA A 107 -0.42 -16.89 -0.81
C ALA A 107 0.01 -16.05 -2.02
N MET A 108 1.04 -16.47 -2.77
CA MET A 108 1.46 -15.80 -4.01
C MET A 108 0.38 -15.91 -5.09
N GLN A 109 -0.30 -17.05 -5.19
CA GLN A 109 -1.39 -17.24 -6.16
C GLN A 109 -2.57 -16.31 -5.86
N LEU A 110 -2.96 -16.17 -4.60
CA LEU A 110 -3.99 -15.22 -4.17
C LEU A 110 -3.66 -13.77 -4.57
N LEU A 111 -2.40 -13.36 -4.42
CA LEU A 111 -1.96 -12.00 -4.81
C LEU A 111 -2.04 -11.77 -6.32
N HIS A 112 -1.78 -12.78 -7.13
CA HIS A 112 -1.85 -12.65 -8.59
C HIS A 112 -3.27 -12.59 -9.15
N HIS A 113 -4.24 -13.22 -8.49
CA HIS A 113 -5.57 -13.37 -9.06
C HIS A 113 -6.56 -12.24 -8.71
N HIS A 114 -6.34 -11.45 -7.64
CA HIS A 114 -7.43 -10.64 -7.09
C HIS A 114 -7.08 -9.22 -6.64
N LEU A 115 -5.81 -8.81 -6.61
CA LEU A 115 -5.46 -7.48 -6.12
C LEU A 115 -5.49 -6.44 -7.27
N ALA A 116 -6.62 -5.76 -7.43
CA ALA A 116 -6.67 -4.56 -8.26
C ALA A 116 -5.79 -3.47 -7.60
N MET A 117 -4.65 -3.17 -8.22
CA MET A 117 -3.78 -2.08 -7.75
C MET A 117 -4.48 -0.73 -7.98
N PRO A 118 -4.35 0.23 -7.03
CA PRO A 118 -4.87 1.56 -7.23
C PRO A 118 -4.32 2.18 -8.53
N ALA A 119 -5.18 2.84 -9.29
CA ALA A 119 -4.78 3.48 -10.53
C ALA A 119 -3.70 4.54 -10.29
N ALA A 120 -2.56 4.42 -10.95
CA ALA A 120 -1.46 5.37 -10.89
C ALA A 120 -1.74 6.63 -11.74
N GLY A 121 -0.93 7.66 -11.54
CA GLY A 121 -0.94 8.88 -12.35
C GLY A 121 -1.78 10.02 -11.79
N ALA A 122 -1.96 11.06 -12.61
CA ALA A 122 -2.68 12.28 -12.22
C ALA A 122 -4.17 12.00 -11.88
N PRO A 123 -4.78 12.81 -11.01
CA PRO A 123 -6.21 12.73 -10.74
C PRO A 123 -7.03 12.84 -12.03
N ARG A 124 -8.10 12.06 -12.13
CA ARG A 124 -9.07 12.10 -13.24
C ARG A 124 -10.48 12.16 -12.70
N ALA A 125 -11.40 12.67 -13.51
CA ALA A 125 -12.81 12.65 -13.16
C ALA A 125 -13.27 11.20 -12.88
N PHE A 126 -14.15 11.07 -11.90
CA PHE A 126 -14.72 9.80 -11.40
C PHE A 126 -13.76 8.80 -10.76
N ARG A 127 -12.47 9.13 -10.61
CA ARG A 127 -11.53 8.29 -9.87
C ARG A 127 -11.91 8.26 -8.39
N ILE A 128 -12.03 7.04 -7.85
CA ILE A 128 -12.48 6.82 -6.47
C ILE A 128 -11.30 7.02 -5.50
N GLY A 129 -11.62 7.50 -4.30
CA GLY A 129 -10.68 7.55 -3.18
C GLY A 129 -9.57 8.59 -3.31
N VAL A 130 -9.67 9.50 -4.27
CA VAL A 130 -8.71 10.59 -4.50
C VAL A 130 -9.33 11.90 -4.02
N PRO A 131 -8.72 12.57 -3.03
CA PRO A 131 -9.16 13.87 -2.55
C PRO A 131 -8.69 15.03 -3.45
N ALA A 132 -9.09 16.25 -3.12
CA ALA A 132 -8.77 17.47 -3.85
C ALA A 132 -7.31 17.91 -3.66
N PHE A 133 -6.35 17.32 -4.39
CA PHE A 133 -4.91 17.62 -4.27
C PHE A 133 -4.58 19.11 -4.47
N ASP A 134 -5.31 19.80 -5.35
CA ASP A 134 -5.17 21.21 -5.63
C ASP A 134 -5.47 22.12 -4.42
N GLN A 135 -6.16 21.59 -3.41
CA GLN A 135 -6.49 22.30 -2.18
C GLN A 135 -5.44 22.09 -1.06
N PHE A 136 -4.48 21.19 -1.26
CA PHE A 136 -3.47 20.94 -0.24
C PHE A 136 -2.47 22.10 -0.16
N PRO A 137 -2.14 22.64 1.04
CA PRO A 137 -1.27 23.79 1.20
C PRO A 137 0.21 23.43 1.07
N PHE A 138 0.65 23.01 -0.11
CA PHE A 138 2.02 22.55 -0.37
C PHE A 138 3.10 23.55 0.06
N ALA A 139 2.87 24.85 -0.10
CA ALA A 139 3.84 25.86 0.35
C ALA A 139 4.05 25.84 1.88
N THR A 140 2.98 25.65 2.66
CA THR A 140 3.08 25.49 4.12
C THR A 140 3.76 24.18 4.47
N TRP A 141 3.35 23.08 3.86
CA TRP A 141 3.93 21.76 4.08
C TRP A 141 5.42 21.72 3.78
N SER A 142 5.84 22.22 2.61
CA SER A 142 7.24 22.31 2.21
C SER A 142 8.09 23.13 3.19
N ARG A 143 7.56 24.26 3.70
CA ARG A 143 8.26 25.07 4.71
C ARG A 143 8.45 24.31 6.02
N LEU A 144 7.46 23.55 6.48
CA LEU A 144 7.55 22.71 7.67
C LEU A 144 8.58 21.60 7.49
N GLN A 145 8.56 20.91 6.34
CA GLN A 145 9.56 19.90 6.00
C GLN A 145 10.98 20.48 5.95
N ALA A 146 11.16 21.61 5.26
CA ALA A 146 12.47 22.27 5.19
C ALA A 146 12.98 22.68 6.57
N ARG A 147 12.09 23.13 7.47
CA ARG A 147 12.47 23.47 8.86
C ARG A 147 12.91 22.24 9.63
N PHE A 148 12.20 21.12 9.54
CA PHE A 148 12.58 19.87 10.20
C PHE A 148 13.95 19.39 9.75
N TRP A 149 14.20 19.29 8.43
CA TRP A 149 15.44 18.75 7.89
C TRP A 149 16.64 19.71 7.94
N ARG A 150 16.41 21.01 8.15
CA ARG A 150 17.52 21.97 8.32
C ARG A 150 18.34 21.72 9.58
N LYS A 151 17.69 21.29 10.66
CA LYS A 151 18.37 21.02 11.94
C LYS A 151 17.62 19.93 12.71
N PRO A 152 17.66 18.67 12.26
CA PRO A 152 17.01 17.59 12.98
C PRO A 152 17.74 17.32 14.30
N SER A 153 17.02 16.97 15.36
CA SER A 153 17.66 16.51 16.60
C SER A 153 18.27 15.12 16.38
N LEU A 154 19.44 14.87 16.97
CA LEU A 154 20.11 13.57 16.85
C LEU A 154 19.22 12.41 17.35
N ALA A 155 18.41 12.65 18.38
CA ALA A 155 17.46 11.66 18.90
C ALA A 155 16.42 11.22 17.85
N ARG A 156 16.05 12.10 16.91
CA ARG A 156 15.10 11.78 15.82
C ARG A 156 15.75 11.14 14.60
N LEU A 157 17.07 11.04 14.55
CA LEU A 157 17.80 10.36 13.47
C LEU A 157 18.08 8.89 13.79
N GLY A 158 17.87 8.46 15.04
CA GLY A 158 17.95 7.06 15.47
C GLY A 158 16.64 6.33 15.29
N TYR A 159 16.58 5.07 15.75
CA TYR A 159 15.33 4.32 15.82
C TYR A 159 14.36 4.99 16.80
N GLY A 160 13.11 5.18 16.33
CA GLY A 160 12.02 5.75 17.10
C GLY A 160 11.18 4.70 17.82
N ASP A 161 10.12 5.17 18.51
CA ASP A 161 9.10 4.32 19.09
C ASP A 161 8.35 3.57 17.97
N PRO A 162 8.20 2.24 18.06
CA PRO A 162 7.39 1.47 17.11
C PRO A 162 5.95 1.98 16.97
N ALA A 163 5.35 2.52 18.03
CA ALA A 163 4.02 3.11 17.97
C ALA A 163 3.98 4.45 17.20
N GLY A 164 5.13 5.05 16.92
CA GLY A 164 5.26 6.33 16.22
C GLY A 164 5.53 7.51 17.16
N ASP A 165 5.67 8.69 16.57
CA ASP A 165 5.98 9.95 17.27
C ASP A 165 4.93 10.27 18.34
N LEU A 166 5.36 10.40 19.59
CA LEU A 166 4.46 10.61 20.73
C LEU A 166 3.64 11.90 20.58
N GLN A 167 4.27 12.98 20.12
CA GLN A 167 3.58 14.26 19.93
C GLN A 167 2.46 14.12 18.88
N LEU A 168 2.70 13.39 17.81
CA LEU A 168 1.67 13.13 16.80
C LEU A 168 0.52 12.30 17.39
N ARG A 169 0.83 11.27 18.17
CA ARG A 169 -0.19 10.42 18.83
C ARG A 169 -1.07 11.22 19.80
N GLU A 170 -0.48 12.09 20.60
CA GLU A 170 -1.22 13.00 21.50
C GLU A 170 -2.15 13.94 20.73
N LEU A 171 -1.65 14.52 19.63
CA LEU A 171 -2.44 15.42 18.79
C LEU A 171 -3.57 14.70 18.06
N ILE A 172 -3.37 13.45 17.62
CA ILE A 172 -4.43 12.62 17.04
C ILE A 172 -5.49 12.31 18.11
N ALA A 173 -5.11 11.89 19.31
CA ALA A 173 -6.05 11.62 20.40
C ALA A 173 -6.87 12.87 20.74
N ALA A 174 -6.25 14.03 20.84
CA ALA A 174 -6.94 15.31 21.04
C ALA A 174 -7.88 15.68 19.88
N TYR A 175 -7.46 15.46 18.64
CA TYR A 175 -8.29 15.68 17.46
C TYR A 175 -9.53 14.79 17.45
N LEU A 176 -9.39 13.49 17.72
CA LEU A 176 -10.48 12.53 17.72
C LEU A 176 -11.50 12.86 18.84
N ARG A 177 -11.03 13.22 20.02
CA ARG A 177 -11.88 13.65 21.13
C ARG A 177 -12.72 14.88 20.76
N ASN A 178 -12.08 15.88 20.17
CA ASN A 178 -12.74 17.18 19.88
C ASN A 178 -13.62 17.16 18.64
N SER A 179 -13.28 16.35 17.64
CA SER A 179 -13.96 16.39 16.33
C SER A 179 -14.81 15.17 16.02
N ARG A 180 -14.57 14.04 16.72
CA ARG A 180 -15.26 12.78 16.46
C ARG A 180 -15.96 12.20 17.71
N GLY A 181 -15.75 12.79 18.88
CA GLY A 181 -16.29 12.27 20.14
C GLY A 181 -15.64 10.95 20.58
N LEU A 182 -14.55 10.53 19.97
CA LEU A 182 -13.81 9.34 20.34
C LEU A 182 -12.74 9.67 21.39
N THR A 183 -12.96 9.20 22.62
CA THR A 183 -12.01 9.38 23.73
C THR A 183 -10.98 8.25 23.70
N CYS A 184 -9.72 8.61 23.51
CA CYS A 184 -8.60 7.66 23.59
C CYS A 184 -7.35 8.37 24.14
N GLU A 185 -6.39 7.57 24.60
CA GLU A 185 -5.08 8.03 25.07
C GLU A 185 -4.01 7.83 23.99
N ALA A 186 -2.92 8.59 24.04
CA ALA A 186 -1.82 8.48 23.07
C ALA A 186 -1.21 7.07 23.00
N GLN A 187 -1.24 6.32 24.10
CA GLN A 187 -0.76 4.93 24.19
C GLN A 187 -1.59 3.96 23.36
N GLN A 188 -2.85 4.30 23.07
CA GLN A 188 -3.75 3.51 22.24
C GLN A 188 -3.56 3.82 20.73
N VAL A 189 -2.86 4.92 20.41
CA VAL A 189 -2.65 5.34 19.01
C VAL A 189 -1.37 4.71 18.47
N LEU A 190 -1.48 4.00 17.36
CA LEU A 190 -0.36 3.44 16.60
C LEU A 190 -0.30 4.09 15.22
N ILE A 191 0.81 4.74 14.89
CA ILE A 191 1.04 5.36 13.57
C ILE A 191 1.44 4.30 12.54
N THR A 192 0.79 4.30 11.39
CA THR A 192 1.01 3.33 10.31
C THR A 192 1.35 4.00 8.98
N CYS A 193 1.90 3.23 8.03
CA CYS A 193 2.10 3.66 6.64
C CYS A 193 0.78 3.64 5.85
N GLY A 194 -0.24 4.35 6.36
CA GLY A 194 -1.61 4.40 5.82
C GLY A 194 -2.49 3.23 6.28
N SER A 195 -3.79 3.31 5.95
CA SER A 195 -4.81 2.34 6.40
C SER A 195 -4.54 0.91 5.93
N GLN A 196 -3.92 0.70 4.78
CA GLN A 196 -3.65 -0.66 4.29
C GLN A 196 -2.68 -1.43 5.20
N GLN A 197 -1.67 -0.77 5.78
CA GLN A 197 -0.80 -1.41 6.78
C GLN A 197 -1.58 -1.67 8.07
N ALA A 198 -2.43 -0.74 8.49
CA ALA A 198 -3.29 -0.94 9.65
C ALA A 198 -4.17 -2.18 9.50
N ILE A 199 -4.83 -2.35 8.34
CA ILE A 199 -5.63 -3.53 8.00
C ILE A 199 -4.77 -4.80 8.00
N SER A 200 -3.57 -4.75 7.41
CA SER A 200 -2.65 -5.89 7.38
C SER A 200 -2.22 -6.33 8.78
N LEU A 201 -1.91 -5.38 9.68
CA LEU A 201 -1.58 -5.68 11.07
C LEU A 201 -2.76 -6.34 11.80
N CYS A 202 -4.00 -5.84 11.59
CA CYS A 202 -5.21 -6.45 12.13
C CYS A 202 -5.35 -7.90 11.63
N ALA A 203 -5.22 -8.12 10.33
CA ALA A 203 -5.31 -9.45 9.73
C ALA A 203 -4.30 -10.43 10.34
N GLN A 204 -3.05 -9.99 10.49
CA GLN A 204 -1.96 -10.85 10.98
C GLN A 204 -2.03 -11.16 12.48
N LEU A 205 -2.61 -10.26 13.29
CA LEU A 205 -2.66 -10.41 14.75
C LEU A 205 -3.97 -10.98 15.27
N LEU A 206 -5.07 -10.75 14.54
CA LEU A 206 -6.40 -11.11 15.00
C LEU A 206 -7.00 -12.32 14.28
N THR A 207 -6.27 -12.88 13.30
CA THR A 207 -6.77 -13.99 12.50
C THR A 207 -5.79 -15.15 12.51
N GLN A 208 -6.31 -16.35 12.64
CA GLN A 208 -5.55 -17.60 12.42
C GLN A 208 -5.97 -18.23 11.10
N PRO A 209 -5.10 -19.03 10.46
CA PRO A 209 -5.47 -19.76 9.24
C PRO A 209 -6.73 -20.62 9.45
N GLY A 210 -7.70 -20.44 8.55
CA GLY A 210 -9.00 -21.13 8.59
C GLY A 210 -10.09 -20.43 9.40
N GLU A 211 -9.78 -19.39 10.18
CA GLU A 211 -10.82 -18.61 10.86
C GLU A 211 -11.66 -17.78 9.90
N ARG A 212 -12.93 -17.62 10.25
CA ARG A 212 -13.89 -16.85 9.46
C ARG A 212 -13.87 -15.37 9.83
N VAL A 213 -13.81 -14.52 8.81
CA VAL A 213 -13.84 -13.06 8.95
C VAL A 213 -15.00 -12.50 8.15
N ALA A 214 -15.89 -11.78 8.81
CA ALA A 214 -17.00 -11.08 8.19
C ALA A 214 -16.51 -9.79 7.52
N ILE A 215 -16.88 -9.58 6.27
CA ILE A 215 -16.65 -8.33 5.54
C ILE A 215 -17.93 -7.88 4.85
N GLU A 216 -18.08 -6.58 4.68
CA GLU A 216 -19.18 -6.01 3.88
C GLU A 216 -19.15 -6.54 2.44
N ASN A 217 -20.32 -6.83 1.86
CA ASN A 217 -20.45 -7.34 0.50
C ASN A 217 -21.65 -6.69 -0.22
N PRO A 218 -21.42 -5.74 -1.18
CA PRO A 218 -20.10 -5.32 -1.68
C PRO A 218 -19.27 -4.58 -0.64
N GLY A 219 -17.93 -4.64 -0.75
CA GLY A 219 -17.05 -4.07 0.25
C GLY A 219 -15.64 -3.74 -0.27
N TYR A 220 -14.78 -3.29 0.63
CA TYR A 220 -13.40 -2.94 0.30
C TYR A 220 -12.54 -4.18 0.09
N ARG A 221 -12.33 -4.56 -1.16
CA ARG A 221 -11.64 -5.80 -1.54
C ARG A 221 -10.21 -5.91 -1.00
N ALA A 222 -9.48 -4.80 -0.90
CA ALA A 222 -8.11 -4.85 -0.40
C ALA A 222 -8.03 -5.23 1.09
N ALA A 223 -9.08 -4.95 1.88
CA ALA A 223 -9.21 -5.48 3.23
C ALA A 223 -9.44 -7.00 3.20
N GLY A 224 -10.40 -7.47 2.39
CA GLY A 224 -10.64 -8.90 2.20
C GLY A 224 -9.37 -9.66 1.79
N HIS A 225 -8.58 -9.12 0.85
CA HIS A 225 -7.31 -9.73 0.45
C HIS A 225 -6.29 -9.79 1.58
N ALA A 226 -6.20 -8.76 2.44
CA ALA A 226 -5.29 -8.79 3.58
C ALA A 226 -5.65 -9.94 4.54
N PHE A 227 -6.93 -10.16 4.82
CA PHE A 227 -7.40 -11.28 5.64
C PHE A 227 -7.19 -12.62 4.94
N ALA A 228 -7.49 -12.73 3.65
CA ALA A 228 -7.28 -13.97 2.89
C ALA A 228 -5.79 -14.38 2.85
N VAL A 229 -4.87 -13.42 2.69
CA VAL A 229 -3.43 -13.66 2.74
C VAL A 229 -2.97 -14.10 4.14
N ALA A 230 -3.63 -13.63 5.20
CA ALA A 230 -3.42 -14.11 6.57
C ALA A 230 -4.00 -15.52 6.80
N GLY A 231 -4.70 -16.09 5.82
CA GLY A 231 -5.27 -17.44 5.87
C GLY A 231 -6.73 -17.49 6.29
N ALA A 232 -7.41 -16.34 6.43
CA ALA A 232 -8.83 -16.28 6.80
C ALA A 232 -9.74 -16.78 5.69
N GLN A 233 -10.88 -17.31 6.09
CA GLN A 233 -12.05 -17.55 5.22
C GLN A 233 -12.97 -16.33 5.25
N LEU A 234 -13.12 -15.67 4.10
CA LEU A 234 -13.97 -14.49 4.00
C LEU A 234 -15.45 -14.86 3.96
N CYS A 235 -16.24 -14.21 4.83
CA CYS A 235 -17.69 -14.31 4.85
C CYS A 235 -18.28 -12.96 4.44
N GLY A 236 -18.86 -12.89 3.24
CA GLY A 236 -19.54 -11.68 2.77
C GLY A 236 -20.86 -11.49 3.51
N VAL A 237 -21.02 -10.33 4.13
CA VAL A 237 -22.28 -9.92 4.75
C VAL A 237 -22.91 -8.83 3.90
N THR A 238 -24.17 -9.03 3.49
CA THR A 238 -24.88 -8.10 2.62
C THR A 238 -24.99 -6.71 3.22
N VAL A 239 -24.97 -5.72 2.33
CA VAL A 239 -25.15 -4.29 2.65
C VAL A 239 -26.42 -3.81 1.96
N ASP A 240 -27.33 -3.23 2.72
CA ASP A 240 -28.56 -2.60 2.22
C ASP A 240 -28.62 -1.10 2.54
N GLY A 241 -29.80 -0.47 2.50
CA GLY A 241 -29.98 0.97 2.77
C GLY A 241 -29.64 1.40 4.19
N ASP A 242 -29.59 0.49 5.14
CA ASP A 242 -29.21 0.71 6.54
C ASP A 242 -27.76 0.31 6.87
N GLY A 243 -26.98 -0.09 5.87
CA GLY A 243 -25.61 -0.56 5.99
C GLY A 243 -25.50 -2.09 6.07
N LEU A 244 -24.49 -2.60 6.76
CA LEU A 244 -24.26 -4.04 6.97
C LEU A 244 -25.47 -4.70 7.64
N ASP A 245 -25.96 -5.83 7.11
CA ASP A 245 -27.01 -6.66 7.69
C ASP A 245 -26.46 -7.42 8.91
N VAL A 246 -26.72 -6.86 10.12
CA VAL A 246 -26.24 -7.45 11.37
C VAL A 246 -26.96 -8.76 11.70
N ASP A 247 -28.20 -8.96 11.23
CA ASP A 247 -28.90 -10.22 11.45
C ASP A 247 -28.28 -11.34 10.61
N ALA A 248 -27.84 -11.04 9.38
CA ALA A 248 -27.04 -11.97 8.58
C ALA A 248 -25.69 -12.30 9.26
N LEU A 249 -25.00 -11.30 9.79
CA LEU A 249 -23.78 -11.51 10.57
C LEU A 249 -24.01 -12.40 11.80
N GLN A 250 -25.11 -12.22 12.50
CA GLN A 250 -25.44 -13.02 13.68
C GLN A 250 -25.65 -14.51 13.38
N ARG A 251 -26.02 -14.85 12.16
CA ARG A 251 -26.15 -16.24 11.70
C ARG A 251 -24.82 -16.93 11.41
N LEU A 252 -23.72 -16.18 11.35
CA LEU A 252 -22.37 -16.73 11.18
C LEU A 252 -21.81 -17.18 12.54
N ASN A 253 -22.10 -18.42 12.93
CA ASN A 253 -21.80 -18.93 14.28
C ASN A 253 -20.32 -18.91 14.68
N ASP A 254 -19.41 -19.07 13.71
CA ASP A 254 -17.95 -19.21 13.97
C ASP A 254 -17.16 -17.95 13.60
N CYS A 255 -17.84 -16.81 13.42
CA CYS A 255 -17.20 -15.55 13.05
C CYS A 255 -16.96 -14.70 14.32
N ARG A 256 -15.73 -14.25 14.52
CA ARG A 256 -15.34 -13.42 15.67
C ARG A 256 -14.69 -12.10 15.27
N LEU A 257 -14.58 -11.82 13.99
CA LEU A 257 -13.97 -10.61 13.47
C LEU A 257 -14.84 -10.05 12.34
N ALA A 258 -15.18 -8.77 12.42
CA ALA A 258 -15.90 -8.06 11.36
C ALA A 258 -15.12 -6.81 10.93
N TYR A 259 -14.98 -6.61 9.62
CA TYR A 259 -14.45 -5.39 9.02
C TYR A 259 -15.58 -4.57 8.41
N VAL A 260 -15.72 -3.32 8.82
CA VAL A 260 -16.83 -2.43 8.42
C VAL A 260 -16.38 -1.00 8.14
N THR A 261 -17.16 -0.29 7.31
CA THR A 261 -16.97 1.13 6.97
C THR A 261 -18.24 1.93 7.32
N PRO A 262 -18.57 2.09 8.61
CA PRO A 262 -19.91 2.44 9.08
C PRO A 262 -20.30 3.90 8.87
N ALA A 263 -19.33 4.82 8.74
CA ALA A 263 -19.60 6.25 8.52
C ALA A 263 -20.04 6.54 7.08
N HIS A 264 -19.44 5.84 6.12
CA HIS A 264 -19.70 5.92 4.70
C HIS A 264 -19.24 4.61 4.06
N GLN A 265 -20.17 3.70 3.86
CA GLN A 265 -19.89 2.34 3.40
C GLN A 265 -19.20 2.34 2.02
N TYR A 266 -18.12 1.61 1.92
CA TYR A 266 -17.39 1.46 0.66
C TYR A 266 -17.80 0.18 -0.06
N PRO A 267 -18.33 0.26 -1.31
CA PRO A 267 -18.38 1.43 -2.19
C PRO A 267 -19.79 2.08 -2.31
N THR A 268 -20.80 1.64 -1.56
CA THR A 268 -22.18 2.06 -1.79
C THR A 268 -22.51 3.47 -1.31
N GLY A 269 -21.76 3.99 -0.34
CA GLY A 269 -21.97 5.31 0.25
C GLY A 269 -23.08 5.34 1.32
N VAL A 270 -23.68 4.21 1.68
CA VAL A 270 -24.69 4.15 2.74
C VAL A 270 -24.03 4.33 4.13
N THR A 271 -24.81 4.85 5.07
CA THR A 271 -24.35 4.98 6.46
C THR A 271 -24.96 3.85 7.29
N LEU A 272 -24.16 3.19 8.13
CA LEU A 272 -24.67 2.19 9.07
C LEU A 272 -25.59 2.87 10.08
N SER A 273 -26.85 2.44 10.13
CA SER A 273 -27.88 3.04 11.02
C SER A 273 -27.57 2.82 12.48
N LEU A 274 -28.04 3.70 13.37
CA LEU A 274 -27.79 3.59 14.80
C LEU A 274 -28.24 2.25 15.40
N PRO A 275 -29.43 1.73 15.07
CA PRO A 275 -29.84 0.40 15.55
C PRO A 275 -28.82 -0.70 15.17
N ARG A 276 -28.34 -0.68 13.94
CA ARG A 276 -27.34 -1.66 13.47
C ARG A 276 -25.96 -1.45 14.11
N ARG A 277 -25.55 -0.23 14.38
CA ARG A 277 -24.31 0.06 15.16
C ARG A 277 -24.38 -0.57 16.54
N LEU A 278 -25.48 -0.39 17.27
CA LEU A 278 -25.67 -0.97 18.59
C LEU A 278 -25.75 -2.51 18.53
N ALA A 279 -26.48 -3.05 17.56
CA ALA A 279 -26.57 -4.49 17.36
C ALA A 279 -25.20 -5.14 17.00
N LEU A 280 -24.36 -4.42 16.26
CA LEU A 280 -23.00 -4.87 15.90
C LEU A 280 -22.06 -4.88 17.13
N LEU A 281 -22.15 -3.89 18.01
CA LEU A 281 -21.43 -3.87 19.28
C LEU A 281 -21.85 -5.02 20.19
N GLU A 282 -23.16 -5.28 20.32
CA GLU A 282 -23.68 -6.41 21.09
C GLU A 282 -23.27 -7.77 20.47
N TRP A 283 -23.20 -7.86 19.15
CA TRP A 283 -22.64 -9.04 18.47
C TRP A 283 -21.19 -9.28 18.90
N ALA A 284 -20.32 -8.27 18.81
CA ALA A 284 -18.91 -8.41 19.17
C ALA A 284 -18.72 -8.84 20.65
N LYS A 285 -19.51 -8.27 21.53
CA LYS A 285 -19.55 -8.66 22.95
C LYS A 285 -19.94 -10.12 23.13
N ARG A 286 -21.03 -10.57 22.48
CA ARG A 286 -21.57 -11.93 22.60
C ARG A 286 -20.59 -12.99 22.10
N VAL A 287 -19.93 -12.75 20.97
CA VAL A 287 -18.97 -13.70 20.37
C VAL A 287 -17.56 -13.57 20.95
N ASN A 288 -17.35 -12.63 21.88
CA ASN A 288 -16.02 -12.24 22.38
C ASN A 288 -15.06 -11.91 21.23
N GLY A 289 -15.57 -11.18 20.24
CA GLY A 289 -14.87 -10.85 18.99
C GLY A 289 -14.42 -9.40 18.88
N TRP A 290 -13.96 -9.02 17.71
CA TRP A 290 -13.47 -7.68 17.39
C TRP A 290 -14.20 -7.10 16.19
N ILE A 291 -14.33 -5.79 16.16
CA ILE A 291 -14.78 -5.01 15.03
C ILE A 291 -13.63 -4.13 14.56
N ILE A 292 -13.32 -4.15 13.28
CA ILE A 292 -12.38 -3.22 12.65
C ILE A 292 -13.23 -2.19 11.92
N GLU A 293 -13.22 -0.98 12.44
CA GLU A 293 -13.89 0.19 11.86
C GLU A 293 -12.90 0.97 11.01
N ASP A 294 -13.06 0.97 9.68
CA ASP A 294 -12.27 1.81 8.77
C ASP A 294 -13.03 3.11 8.45
N ASP A 295 -12.59 4.18 9.07
CA ASP A 295 -13.16 5.53 8.91
C ASP A 295 -12.29 6.36 7.94
N TYR A 296 -12.33 5.98 6.68
CA TYR A 296 -11.43 6.51 5.65
C TYR A 296 -11.79 7.93 5.17
N ASP A 297 -13.06 8.35 5.25
CA ASP A 297 -13.53 9.65 4.76
C ASP A 297 -14.61 10.33 5.66
N GLY A 298 -14.72 9.93 6.91
CA GLY A 298 -15.74 10.41 7.85
C GLY A 298 -15.69 11.92 8.16
N GLU A 299 -14.61 12.61 7.80
CA GLU A 299 -14.54 14.07 7.86
C GLU A 299 -15.36 14.76 6.76
N TYR A 300 -15.71 14.05 5.69
CA TYR A 300 -16.45 14.58 4.54
C TYR A 300 -17.96 14.47 4.72
N ARG A 301 -18.49 15.05 5.81
CA ARG A 301 -19.93 15.23 5.97
C ARG A 301 -20.32 16.62 5.54
N TYR A 302 -21.36 16.73 4.70
CA TYR A 302 -21.78 17.96 4.04
C TYR A 302 -22.95 18.65 4.75
N SER A 303 -23.71 17.90 5.54
CA SER A 303 -24.80 18.38 6.38
C SER A 303 -24.58 17.95 7.84
N GLY A 304 -24.78 18.87 8.77
CA GLY A 304 -24.58 18.62 10.21
C GLY A 304 -23.11 18.45 10.63
N THR A 305 -22.92 17.81 11.77
CA THR A 305 -21.59 17.43 12.31
C THR A 305 -21.17 16.05 11.82
N PRO A 306 -19.87 15.75 11.77
CA PRO A 306 -19.39 14.39 11.52
C PRO A 306 -20.06 13.39 12.50
N LEU A 307 -20.41 12.21 11.99
CA LEU A 307 -20.96 11.16 12.84
C LEU A 307 -19.91 10.69 13.84
N ALA A 308 -20.33 10.39 15.06
CA ALA A 308 -19.49 9.68 15.99
C ALA A 308 -19.12 8.30 15.40
N PRO A 309 -17.86 7.89 15.44
CA PRO A 309 -17.47 6.56 15.00
C PRO A 309 -18.10 5.48 15.91
N LEU A 310 -18.13 4.25 15.41
CA LEU A 310 -18.60 3.10 16.18
C LEU A 310 -17.77 2.92 17.47
N ALA A 311 -16.45 3.14 17.37
CA ALA A 311 -15.53 3.12 18.50
C ALA A 311 -15.89 4.12 19.61
N ALA A 312 -16.57 5.23 19.30
CA ALA A 312 -17.04 6.18 20.34
C ALA A 312 -18.27 5.69 21.09
N LEU A 313 -18.99 4.70 20.56
CA LEU A 313 -20.15 4.06 21.20
C LEU A 313 -19.77 2.78 21.94
N ASP A 314 -18.52 2.34 21.81
CA ASP A 314 -18.05 1.05 22.32
C ASP A 314 -17.60 1.15 23.78
N GLU A 315 -18.45 0.73 24.69
CA GLU A 315 -18.14 0.63 26.13
C GLU A 315 -17.31 -0.62 26.49
N GLN A 316 -17.20 -1.60 25.59
CA GLN A 316 -16.57 -2.89 25.85
C GLN A 316 -15.14 -3.00 25.29
N GLN A 317 -14.65 -1.94 24.64
CA GLN A 317 -13.31 -1.91 24.03
C GLN A 317 -13.11 -3.06 23.03
N ARG A 318 -14.08 -3.26 22.13
CA ARG A 318 -14.08 -4.29 21.07
C ARG A 318 -13.87 -3.72 19.67
N VAL A 319 -13.81 -2.40 19.55
CA VAL A 319 -13.62 -1.73 18.26
C VAL A 319 -12.18 -1.29 18.11
N ILE A 320 -11.57 -1.67 17.00
CA ILE A 320 -10.28 -1.18 16.51
C ILE A 320 -10.58 -0.16 15.42
N TYR A 321 -10.24 1.10 15.69
CA TYR A 321 -10.53 2.19 14.78
C TYR A 321 -9.33 2.47 13.87
N ILE A 322 -9.56 2.57 12.55
CA ILE A 322 -8.56 2.93 11.55
C ILE A 322 -8.87 4.33 11.03
N GLY A 323 -7.88 5.23 11.14
CA GLY A 323 -7.93 6.55 10.54
C GLY A 323 -6.82 6.77 9.52
N THR A 324 -7.04 7.66 8.56
CA THR A 324 -6.06 7.95 7.52
C THR A 324 -5.94 9.42 7.17
N PHE A 325 -4.71 9.91 7.02
CA PHE A 325 -4.47 11.24 6.45
C PHE A 325 -4.48 11.22 4.91
N GLY A 326 -4.45 10.04 4.29
CA GLY A 326 -4.37 9.90 2.84
C GLY A 326 -5.58 10.43 2.07
N LYS A 327 -6.76 10.48 2.71
CA LYS A 327 -7.99 11.05 2.13
C LYS A 327 -8.17 12.52 2.46
N LEU A 328 -7.49 13.02 3.49
CA LEU A 328 -7.50 14.43 3.87
C LEU A 328 -6.36 15.23 3.22
N ALA A 329 -5.20 14.62 2.99
CA ALA A 329 -4.07 15.22 2.32
C ALA A 329 -3.91 14.64 0.90
N PHE A 330 -3.13 13.60 0.76
CA PHE A 330 -2.93 12.86 -0.49
C PHE A 330 -2.41 11.44 -0.19
N PRO A 331 -2.78 10.42 -1.00
CA PRO A 331 -2.42 9.02 -0.72
C PRO A 331 -0.91 8.75 -0.63
N ALA A 332 -0.09 9.50 -1.40
CA ALA A 332 1.37 9.35 -1.39
C ALA A 332 2.02 9.83 -0.07
N LEU A 333 1.30 10.50 0.82
CA LEU A 333 1.77 10.85 2.15
C LEU A 333 2.07 9.61 3.00
N ARG A 334 1.38 8.51 2.74
CA ARG A 334 1.55 7.22 3.41
C ARG A 334 1.52 7.32 4.93
N LEU A 335 0.53 8.05 5.47
CA LEU A 335 0.35 8.26 6.90
C LEU A 335 -1.08 7.91 7.31
N GLY A 336 -1.22 7.03 8.28
CA GLY A 336 -2.47 6.60 8.91
C GLY A 336 -2.24 6.24 10.37
N TYR A 337 -3.27 5.79 11.04
CA TYR A 337 -3.18 5.38 12.43
C TYR A 337 -4.27 4.40 12.81
N LEU A 338 -3.98 3.63 13.85
CA LEU A 338 -4.95 2.80 14.60
C LEU A 338 -5.23 3.45 15.94
N VAL A 339 -6.47 3.35 16.41
CA VAL A 339 -6.80 3.48 17.83
C VAL A 339 -7.17 2.09 18.32
N LEU A 340 -6.40 1.59 19.25
CA LEU A 340 -6.47 0.22 19.73
C LEU A 340 -7.06 0.14 21.14
N PRO A 341 -7.84 -0.88 21.44
CA PRO A 341 -8.08 -1.27 22.83
C PRO A 341 -6.75 -1.37 23.59
N PRO A 342 -6.67 -0.91 24.85
CA PRO A 342 -5.42 -0.91 25.62
C PRO A 342 -4.71 -2.25 25.66
N ALA A 343 -5.47 -3.35 25.74
CA ALA A 343 -4.95 -4.71 25.78
C ALA A 343 -4.21 -5.14 24.50
N LEU A 344 -4.44 -4.48 23.36
CA LEU A 344 -3.84 -4.80 22.06
C LEU A 344 -2.65 -3.91 21.71
N ALA A 345 -2.55 -2.72 22.27
CA ALA A 345 -1.63 -1.67 21.83
C ALA A 345 -0.17 -2.12 21.79
N GLU A 346 0.30 -2.81 22.85
CA GLU A 346 1.68 -3.30 22.92
C GLU A 346 1.97 -4.37 21.85
N SER A 347 1.06 -5.32 21.67
CA SER A 347 1.23 -6.41 20.69
C SER A 347 1.31 -5.88 19.25
N PHE A 348 0.46 -4.90 18.93
CA PHE A 348 0.47 -4.24 17.62
C PHE A 348 1.75 -3.45 17.38
N ALA A 349 2.23 -2.68 18.37
CA ALA A 349 3.48 -1.95 18.27
C ALA A 349 4.68 -2.91 18.10
N ARG A 350 4.73 -4.01 18.83
CA ARG A 350 5.76 -5.06 18.68
C ARG A 350 5.71 -5.72 17.31
N ARG A 351 4.51 -6.01 16.79
CA ARG A 351 4.34 -6.59 15.45
C ARG A 351 4.83 -5.62 14.37
N GLN A 352 4.49 -4.35 14.47
CA GLN A 352 5.00 -3.31 13.56
C GLN A 352 6.53 -3.19 13.62
N ALA A 353 7.13 -3.29 14.81
CA ALA A 353 8.57 -3.29 14.98
C ALA A 353 9.28 -4.43 14.24
N LEU A 354 8.64 -5.59 14.12
CA LEU A 354 9.17 -6.72 13.34
C LEU A 354 9.13 -6.46 11.83
N GLU A 355 8.15 -5.69 11.34
CA GLU A 355 8.00 -5.40 9.91
C GLU A 355 8.89 -4.25 9.44
N ILE A 356 8.76 -3.09 10.12
CA ILE A 356 9.33 -1.83 9.65
C ILE A 356 10.12 -1.07 10.70
N ARG A 357 10.31 -1.63 11.89
CA ARG A 357 10.85 -0.98 13.10
C ARG A 357 9.93 0.13 13.61
N HIS A 358 9.72 1.18 12.84
CA HIS A 358 8.79 2.30 13.07
C HIS A 358 8.47 3.00 11.74
N SER A 359 7.39 3.76 11.71
CA SER A 359 7.05 4.61 10.56
C SER A 359 8.05 5.76 10.39
N GLU A 360 8.19 6.30 9.17
CA GLU A 360 9.12 7.39 8.84
C GLU A 360 8.89 8.61 9.75
N VAL A 361 9.97 9.15 10.31
CA VAL A 361 9.92 10.12 11.41
C VAL A 361 9.64 11.55 10.94
N GLY A 362 10.20 11.94 9.78
CA GLY A 362 10.09 13.32 9.29
C GLY A 362 8.65 13.71 8.94
N THR A 363 7.94 12.84 8.25
CA THR A 363 6.52 13.05 7.90
C THR A 363 5.65 13.12 9.16
N GLN A 364 5.91 12.28 10.17
CA GLN A 364 5.20 12.31 11.44
C GLN A 364 5.40 13.66 12.18
N ALA A 365 6.66 14.10 12.30
CA ALA A 365 6.99 15.36 12.96
C ALA A 365 6.38 16.57 12.24
N VAL A 366 6.41 16.58 10.91
CA VAL A 366 5.80 17.63 10.09
C VAL A 366 4.28 17.64 10.24
N MET A 367 3.64 16.46 10.27
CA MET A 367 2.19 16.37 10.51
C MET A 367 1.83 16.83 11.92
N ALA A 368 2.60 16.46 12.93
CA ALA A 368 2.38 16.92 14.30
C ALA A 368 2.40 18.45 14.36
N GLU A 369 3.40 19.09 13.74
CA GLU A 369 3.47 20.53 13.67
C GLU A 369 2.34 21.16 12.85
N PHE A 370 1.95 20.54 11.73
CA PHE A 370 0.84 20.97 10.90
C PHE A 370 -0.50 20.94 11.66
N ILE A 371 -0.70 19.96 12.54
CA ILE A 371 -1.87 19.89 13.44
C ILE A 371 -1.75 20.96 14.54
N ALA A 372 -0.62 21.01 15.27
CA ALA A 372 -0.41 21.90 16.39
C ALA A 372 -0.56 23.38 16.01
N ALA A 373 -0.08 23.78 14.82
CA ALA A 373 -0.23 25.14 14.30
C ALA A 373 -1.64 25.44 13.72
N GLY A 374 -2.60 24.52 13.86
CA GLY A 374 -3.98 24.68 13.39
C GLY A 374 -4.13 24.67 11.86
N HIS A 375 -3.07 24.28 11.12
CA HIS A 375 -3.17 24.19 9.66
C HIS A 375 -4.08 23.03 9.23
N PHE A 376 -4.05 21.93 9.96
CA PHE A 376 -4.84 20.74 9.68
C PHE A 376 -6.35 21.03 9.72
N GLN A 377 -6.87 21.64 10.80
CA GLN A 377 -8.30 21.93 10.91
C GLN A 377 -8.78 22.89 9.82
N ARG A 378 -7.95 23.89 9.46
CA ARG A 378 -8.25 24.79 8.34
C ARG A 378 -8.28 24.04 7.01
N HIS A 379 -7.36 23.09 6.85
CA HIS A 379 -7.29 22.26 5.66
C HIS A 379 -8.50 21.32 5.54
N VAL A 380 -8.88 20.61 6.59
CA VAL A 380 -10.08 19.75 6.61
C VAL A 380 -11.33 20.51 6.18
N ARG A 381 -11.51 21.74 6.68
CA ARG A 381 -12.64 22.59 6.26
C ARG A 381 -12.63 22.91 4.77
N ARG A 382 -11.45 23.25 4.21
CA ARG A 382 -11.30 23.50 2.76
C ARG A 382 -11.57 22.26 1.93
N MET A 383 -11.06 21.12 2.35
CA MET A 383 -11.27 19.85 1.66
C MET A 383 -12.75 19.47 1.63
N ARG A 384 -13.46 19.63 2.75
CA ARG A 384 -14.92 19.41 2.83
C ARG A 384 -15.67 20.34 1.90
N GLN A 385 -15.32 21.63 1.88
CA GLN A 385 -15.93 22.62 0.99
C GLN A 385 -15.71 22.27 -0.49
N ALA A 386 -14.47 21.96 -0.88
CA ALA A 386 -14.14 21.56 -2.24
C ALA A 386 -14.90 20.30 -2.68
N ALA A 387 -14.91 19.27 -1.83
CA ALA A 387 -15.63 18.04 -2.12
C ALA A 387 -17.13 18.26 -2.26
N ARG A 388 -17.73 19.10 -1.40
CA ARG A 388 -19.14 19.51 -1.50
C ARG A 388 -19.42 20.21 -2.83
N SER A 389 -18.62 21.21 -3.20
CA SER A 389 -18.79 21.96 -4.45
C SER A 389 -18.69 21.04 -5.68
N ARG A 390 -17.73 20.11 -5.67
CA ARG A 390 -17.53 19.13 -6.74
C ARG A 390 -18.66 18.11 -6.82
N ARG A 391 -19.18 17.64 -5.67
CA ARG A 391 -20.40 16.84 -5.61
C ARG A 391 -21.60 17.58 -6.25
N ASP A 392 -21.80 18.82 -5.86
CA ASP A 392 -22.92 19.63 -6.34
C ASP A 392 -22.80 19.86 -7.87
N ALA A 393 -21.58 20.08 -8.38
CA ALA A 393 -21.32 20.17 -9.81
C ALA A 393 -21.64 18.86 -10.55
N LEU A 394 -21.27 17.72 -9.99
CA LEU A 394 -21.64 16.40 -10.53
C LEU A 394 -23.15 16.21 -10.58
N ILE A 395 -23.85 16.44 -9.47
CA ILE A 395 -25.30 16.26 -9.38
C ILE A 395 -26.02 17.17 -10.39
N LYS A 396 -25.61 18.43 -10.49
CA LYS A 396 -26.20 19.41 -11.43
C LYS A 396 -25.96 19.04 -12.89
N ALA A 397 -24.79 18.51 -13.23
CA ALA A 397 -24.44 18.15 -14.60
C ALA A 397 -24.98 16.79 -15.05
N TRP A 398 -25.24 15.89 -14.11
CA TRP A 398 -25.63 14.51 -14.38
C TRP A 398 -26.97 14.44 -15.14
N PRO A 399 -27.12 13.51 -16.09
CA PRO A 399 -28.40 13.32 -16.78
C PRO A 399 -29.53 13.00 -15.80
N GLN A 400 -30.72 13.56 -16.03
CA GLN A 400 -31.89 13.30 -15.19
C GLN A 400 -32.31 11.81 -15.21
N ALA A 401 -32.13 11.16 -16.37
CA ALA A 401 -32.37 9.74 -16.54
C ALA A 401 -31.33 9.13 -17.47
N ILE A 402 -30.86 7.96 -17.12
CA ILE A 402 -30.05 7.09 -17.97
C ILE A 402 -30.78 5.77 -18.08
N PRO A 403 -31.14 5.29 -19.30
CA PRO A 403 -31.85 4.03 -19.46
C PRO A 403 -31.11 2.88 -18.76
N GLY A 404 -31.84 2.11 -17.97
CA GLY A 404 -31.29 0.98 -17.20
C GLY A 404 -30.47 1.38 -15.97
N CYS A 405 -30.48 2.64 -15.54
CA CYS A 405 -29.79 3.10 -14.33
C CYS A 405 -30.75 3.69 -13.31
N SER A 406 -30.46 3.51 -12.01
CA SER A 406 -31.16 4.21 -10.95
C SER A 406 -30.80 5.72 -10.99
N PRO A 407 -31.66 6.60 -10.46
CA PRO A 407 -31.30 7.98 -10.21
C PRO A 407 -30.10 8.13 -9.30
N LEU A 408 -29.42 9.30 -9.33
CA LEU A 408 -28.40 9.60 -8.34
C LEU A 408 -29.00 9.56 -6.93
N PRO A 409 -28.28 8.95 -5.97
CA PRO A 409 -28.71 8.97 -4.58
C PRO A 409 -28.52 10.37 -3.98
N THR A 410 -29.17 10.65 -2.87
CA THR A 410 -28.83 11.78 -2.02
C THR A 410 -27.47 11.52 -1.37
N VAL A 411 -26.52 12.45 -1.57
CA VAL A 411 -25.13 12.30 -1.09
C VAL A 411 -24.86 13.34 0.00
N GLU A 412 -24.82 12.89 1.24
CA GLU A 412 -24.57 13.78 2.39
C GLU A 412 -23.16 13.66 2.97
N ALA A 413 -22.39 12.70 2.50
CA ALA A 413 -21.04 12.43 3.00
C ALA A 413 -20.15 11.81 1.91
N GLY A 414 -18.86 11.68 2.20
CA GLY A 414 -17.90 10.90 1.45
C GLY A 414 -17.30 11.57 0.22
N LEU A 415 -16.54 10.81 -0.55
CA LEU A 415 -15.80 11.26 -1.74
C LEU A 415 -16.29 10.62 -3.04
N HIS A 416 -17.29 9.75 -2.97
CA HIS A 416 -17.88 9.04 -4.10
C HIS A 416 -19.36 8.76 -3.84
N LEU A 417 -20.03 8.31 -4.88
CA LEU A 417 -21.38 7.78 -4.84
C LEU A 417 -21.47 6.56 -5.73
N SER A 418 -22.51 5.73 -5.55
CA SER A 418 -22.82 4.66 -6.47
C SER A 418 -24.26 4.70 -6.95
N ILE A 419 -24.47 4.23 -8.19
CA ILE A 419 -25.78 4.03 -8.79
C ILE A 419 -25.95 2.58 -9.21
N ARG A 420 -27.16 2.05 -9.12
CA ARG A 420 -27.49 0.72 -9.61
C ARG A 420 -27.72 0.75 -11.12
N VAL A 421 -27.36 -0.36 -11.77
CA VAL A 421 -27.60 -0.62 -13.18
C VAL A 421 -28.41 -1.90 -13.29
N GLU A 422 -29.31 -1.99 -14.24
CA GLU A 422 -30.27 -3.09 -14.36
C GLU A 422 -29.64 -4.47 -14.61
N SER A 423 -28.43 -4.51 -15.21
CA SER A 423 -27.75 -5.77 -15.51
C SER A 423 -26.23 -5.58 -15.67
N LEU A 424 -25.48 -6.68 -15.50
CA LEU A 424 -24.03 -6.70 -15.78
C LEU A 424 -23.72 -6.41 -17.26
N ALA A 425 -24.59 -6.79 -18.17
CA ALA A 425 -24.44 -6.48 -19.59
C ALA A 425 -24.50 -4.97 -19.83
N ARG A 426 -25.47 -4.28 -19.20
CA ARG A 426 -25.61 -2.83 -19.30
C ARG A 426 -24.48 -2.08 -18.59
N GLU A 427 -24.02 -2.58 -17.45
CA GLU A 427 -22.83 -2.03 -16.75
C GLU A 427 -21.60 -2.04 -17.68
N ARG A 428 -21.32 -3.20 -18.31
CA ARG A 428 -20.18 -3.35 -19.23
C ARG A 428 -20.30 -2.42 -20.44
N GLU A 429 -21.50 -2.28 -21.01
CA GLU A 429 -21.78 -1.37 -22.14
C GLU A 429 -21.45 0.07 -21.76
N LEU A 430 -21.98 0.58 -20.64
CA LEU A 430 -21.77 1.94 -20.18
C LEU A 430 -20.30 2.23 -19.88
N ILE A 431 -19.61 1.30 -19.21
CA ILE A 431 -18.17 1.42 -18.89
C ILE A 431 -17.33 1.33 -20.16
N GLY A 432 -17.66 0.44 -21.10
CA GLY A 432 -16.97 0.32 -22.38
C GLY A 432 -17.04 1.62 -23.19
N ALA A 433 -18.24 2.21 -23.31
CA ALA A 433 -18.44 3.49 -23.97
C ALA A 433 -17.70 4.64 -23.28
N ALA A 434 -17.71 4.70 -21.94
CA ALA A 434 -16.97 5.69 -21.17
C ALA A 434 -15.46 5.57 -21.40
N ARG A 435 -14.92 4.36 -21.33
CA ARG A 435 -13.49 4.07 -21.57
C ARG A 435 -13.08 4.45 -23.00
N ALA A 436 -13.88 4.15 -24.00
CA ALA A 436 -13.63 4.53 -25.39
C ALA A 436 -13.59 6.06 -25.57
N ALA A 437 -14.32 6.81 -24.74
CA ALA A 437 -14.31 8.27 -24.68
C ALA A 437 -13.22 8.86 -23.75
N GLY A 438 -12.33 8.02 -23.20
CA GLY A 438 -11.24 8.45 -22.32
C GLY A 438 -11.65 8.74 -20.88
N ILE A 439 -12.86 8.37 -20.47
CA ILE A 439 -13.39 8.56 -19.11
C ILE A 439 -13.20 7.28 -18.30
N GLU A 440 -12.59 7.44 -17.11
CA GLU A 440 -12.42 6.36 -16.15
C GLU A 440 -13.73 6.11 -15.40
N MET A 441 -14.20 4.87 -15.39
CA MET A 441 -15.41 4.44 -14.69
C MET A 441 -15.14 3.17 -13.91
N ASN A 442 -15.78 3.03 -12.76
CA ASN A 442 -15.55 1.89 -11.86
C ASN A 442 -16.84 1.07 -11.76
N PRO A 443 -16.82 -0.21 -12.17
CA PRO A 443 -17.98 -1.09 -12.04
C PRO A 443 -18.23 -1.42 -10.56
N LEU A 444 -19.49 -1.39 -10.14
CA LEU A 444 -19.88 -1.82 -8.79
C LEU A 444 -19.73 -3.34 -8.63
N SER A 445 -19.87 -4.07 -9.73
CA SER A 445 -19.70 -5.52 -9.73
C SER A 445 -18.32 -5.99 -9.27
N ASP A 446 -17.28 -5.19 -9.43
CA ASP A 446 -15.91 -5.51 -8.99
C ASP A 446 -15.74 -5.53 -7.46
N TYR A 447 -16.69 -5.01 -6.71
CA TYR A 447 -16.60 -4.92 -5.23
C TYR A 447 -17.28 -6.08 -4.51
N TRP A 448 -17.89 -7.00 -5.26
CA TRP A 448 -18.50 -8.18 -4.69
C TRP A 448 -17.50 -9.33 -4.53
N LEU A 449 -17.67 -10.13 -3.49
CA LEU A 449 -16.95 -11.38 -3.37
C LEU A 449 -17.40 -12.36 -4.47
N PRO A 450 -16.49 -13.24 -4.94
CA PRO A 450 -16.80 -14.22 -5.97
C PRO A 450 -17.96 -15.15 -5.58
N ASP A 451 -17.87 -15.66 -4.36
CA ASP A 451 -18.84 -16.63 -3.81
C ASP A 451 -19.90 -15.89 -2.98
N ASN A 452 -20.95 -15.43 -3.62
CA ASN A 452 -22.07 -14.78 -2.93
C ASN A 452 -23.41 -15.24 -3.53
N GLU A 453 -24.45 -15.21 -2.70
CA GLU A 453 -25.81 -15.63 -3.08
C GLU A 453 -26.59 -14.57 -3.85
N THR A 454 -26.04 -13.36 -4.02
CA THR A 454 -26.69 -12.27 -4.73
C THR A 454 -26.77 -12.58 -6.23
N ALA A 455 -27.95 -12.43 -6.82
CA ALA A 455 -28.13 -12.59 -8.26
C ALA A 455 -27.15 -11.71 -9.05
N GLU A 456 -26.62 -12.23 -10.15
CA GLU A 456 -25.54 -11.56 -10.91
C GLU A 456 -25.91 -10.13 -11.30
N ASP A 457 -27.10 -9.92 -11.86
CA ASP A 457 -27.53 -8.59 -12.29
C ASP A 457 -27.76 -7.61 -11.13
N ALA A 458 -28.10 -8.11 -9.94
CA ALA A 458 -28.23 -7.27 -8.75
C ALA A 458 -26.88 -6.72 -8.24
N ARG A 459 -25.75 -7.19 -8.78
CA ARG A 459 -24.41 -6.68 -8.47
C ARG A 459 -24.01 -5.48 -9.33
N ALA A 460 -24.73 -5.25 -10.44
CA ALA A 460 -24.40 -4.25 -11.44
C ALA A 460 -24.59 -2.82 -10.93
N GLY A 461 -23.65 -1.94 -11.28
CA GLY A 461 -23.71 -0.52 -10.92
C GLY A 461 -22.46 0.25 -11.33
N LEU A 462 -22.47 1.54 -11.08
CA LEU A 462 -21.33 2.42 -11.34
C LEU A 462 -20.94 3.12 -10.04
N VAL A 463 -19.65 3.22 -9.77
CA VAL A 463 -19.10 3.96 -8.64
C VAL A 463 -18.33 5.18 -9.15
N LEU A 464 -18.73 6.37 -8.70
CA LEU A 464 -18.29 7.67 -9.20
C LEU A 464 -17.58 8.44 -8.09
N GLY A 465 -16.26 8.59 -8.15
CA GLY A 465 -15.52 9.54 -7.34
C GLY A 465 -15.76 10.97 -7.85
N PHE A 466 -16.03 11.91 -6.95
CA PHE A 466 -16.30 13.29 -7.36
C PHE A 466 -15.30 14.32 -6.80
N ALA A 467 -14.35 13.89 -5.95
CA ALA A 467 -13.46 14.82 -5.28
C ALA A 467 -12.12 15.08 -5.98
N ALA A 468 -11.76 14.26 -6.97
CA ALA A 468 -10.41 14.22 -7.54
C ALA A 468 -10.02 15.45 -8.36
N VAL A 469 -10.97 16.06 -9.09
CA VAL A 469 -10.71 17.13 -10.05
C VAL A 469 -11.65 18.34 -9.84
N PRO A 470 -11.28 19.56 -10.30
CA PRO A 470 -12.13 20.74 -10.22
C PRO A 470 -13.48 20.57 -10.93
N GLU A 471 -14.46 21.37 -10.52
CA GLU A 471 -15.87 21.34 -10.99
C GLU A 471 -16.00 21.39 -12.51
N ALA A 472 -15.22 22.25 -13.18
CA ALA A 472 -15.25 22.38 -14.63
C ALA A 472 -14.88 21.06 -15.35
N GLN A 473 -13.89 20.32 -14.83
CA GLN A 473 -13.49 19.04 -15.39
C GLN A 473 -14.53 17.95 -15.14
N ILE A 474 -15.25 18.00 -14.00
CA ILE A 474 -16.39 17.11 -13.74
C ILE A 474 -17.51 17.34 -14.76
N VAL A 475 -17.87 18.60 -14.99
CA VAL A 475 -18.92 18.98 -15.96
C VAL A 475 -18.54 18.54 -17.37
N GLU A 476 -17.30 18.77 -17.79
CA GLU A 476 -16.78 18.33 -19.09
C GLU A 476 -16.82 16.81 -19.24
N ALA A 477 -16.41 16.09 -18.19
CA ALA A 477 -16.44 14.62 -18.18
C ALA A 477 -17.88 14.10 -18.29
N VAL A 478 -18.84 14.70 -17.58
CA VAL A 478 -20.26 14.33 -17.70
C VAL A 478 -20.79 14.61 -19.10
N GLN A 479 -20.44 15.76 -19.70
CA GLN A 479 -20.84 16.06 -21.10
C GLN A 479 -20.26 15.05 -22.08
N THR A 480 -19.03 14.60 -21.85
CA THR A 480 -18.41 13.54 -22.66
C THR A 480 -19.12 12.21 -22.50
N LEU A 481 -19.50 11.83 -21.27
CA LEU A 481 -20.29 10.62 -21.01
C LEU A 481 -21.68 10.68 -21.70
N ARG A 482 -22.37 11.84 -21.63
CA ARG A 482 -23.67 12.01 -22.30
C ARG A 482 -23.56 11.72 -23.80
N ARG A 483 -22.52 12.23 -24.45
CA ARG A 483 -22.28 11.97 -25.89
C ARG A 483 -21.95 10.48 -26.13
N ALA A 484 -21.10 9.88 -25.30
CA ALA A 484 -20.72 8.50 -25.41
C ALA A 484 -21.90 7.53 -25.22
N TRP A 485 -22.81 7.87 -24.31
CA TRP A 485 -24.03 7.11 -24.01
C TRP A 485 -25.23 7.48 -24.87
N LYS A 486 -25.06 8.44 -25.80
CA LYS A 486 -26.12 8.92 -26.73
C LYS A 486 -27.35 9.47 -25.98
N LEU A 487 -27.12 10.26 -24.91
CA LEU A 487 -28.15 10.89 -24.07
C LEU A 487 -28.37 12.36 -24.44
#